data_aec953a71a2fdd5fb608567469d4399a
#
_entry.id   aec953a71a2fdd5fb608567469d4399a
#
_cell.length_a   1.000
_cell.length_b   1.000
_cell.length_c   1.000
_cell.angle_alpha   90.00
_cell.angle_beta   90.00
_cell.angle_gamma   90.00
#
_symmetry.space_group_name_H-M   'P 1'
#
loop_
_entity.id
_entity.type
_entity.pdbx_description
1 polymer ?
#
loop_
_entity_poly.entity_id
_entity_poly.type
_entity_poly.pdbx_seq_one_letter_code
_entity_poly.pdbx_strand_id
1 'polypeptide(L)'
;MAALFRNLARTLPVLVLCLVLTSCYIPDKFKGELRISRYGDWALNYEGDVIYAPILHDYAEGKITPENETERHNNIYKDLVRDIAVKDLKRVGKGRFHLRYERMGRLGKVQLTSLLRRDARLISLKSNEDGTIIIDANGVKASDAQRMAELGIGMQGEFRITTDANVVKHNASEVRPFGNYRVYIWKIENPLSPTPTLVMIRDPDPNRPL
;
A
#
# COMPACT_ATOMS: atom_id res chain seq x y z
N MET A 1 -46.89 17.70 10.12
CA MET A 1 -46.11 16.43 10.07
C MET A 1 -45.38 16.20 8.73
N ALA A 2 -45.79 16.77 7.60
CA ALA A 2 -45.14 16.50 6.29
C ALA A 2 -43.80 17.23 6.07
N ALA A 3 -43.49 18.30 6.81
CA ALA A 3 -42.27 19.09 6.65
C ALA A 3 -41.04 18.46 7.33
N LEU A 4 -41.24 17.61 8.35
CA LEU A 4 -40.13 16.94 9.08
C LEU A 4 -39.48 15.83 8.26
N PHE A 5 -40.26 15.13 7.43
CA PHE A 5 -39.75 14.02 6.61
C PHE A 5 -38.94 14.48 5.39
N ARG A 6 -39.14 15.71 4.91
CA ARG A 6 -38.43 16.24 3.73
C ARG A 6 -36.99 16.64 4.02
N ASN A 7 -36.68 16.97 5.26
CA ASN A 7 -35.31 17.33 5.68
C ASN A 7 -34.47 16.09 6.06
N LEU A 8 -35.11 15.01 6.50
CA LEU A 8 -34.42 13.77 6.82
C LEU A 8 -33.85 13.05 5.57
N ALA A 9 -34.56 13.16 4.43
CA ALA A 9 -34.17 12.56 3.16
C ALA A 9 -32.96 13.27 2.48
N ARG A 10 -32.65 14.52 2.86
CA ARG A 10 -31.53 15.29 2.30
C ARG A 10 -30.22 15.13 3.06
N THR A 11 -30.27 14.68 4.32
CA THR A 11 -29.07 14.46 5.15
C THR A 11 -28.53 13.04 5.07
N LEU A 12 -29.34 12.09 4.59
CA LEU A 12 -28.94 10.67 4.47
C LEU A 12 -27.81 10.41 3.43
N PRO A 13 -27.75 11.06 2.26
CA PRO A 13 -26.68 10.81 1.30
C PRO A 13 -25.30 11.36 1.73
N VAL A 14 -25.27 12.30 2.67
CA VAL A 14 -24.00 12.90 3.14
C VAL A 14 -23.29 12.00 4.18
N LEU A 15 -24.06 11.24 4.95
CA LEU A 15 -23.48 10.37 6.01
C LEU A 15 -22.92 9.06 5.51
N VAL A 16 -23.33 8.57 4.32
CA VAL A 16 -22.85 7.32 3.72
C VAL A 16 -21.51 7.51 2.97
N LEU A 17 -21.07 8.74 2.77
CA LEU A 17 -19.89 9.07 1.93
C LEU A 17 -18.53 8.96 2.64
N CYS A 18 -18.48 8.67 3.95
CA CYS A 18 -17.24 8.68 4.74
C CYS A 18 -16.54 7.32 4.90
N LEU A 19 -16.97 6.24 4.24
CA LEU A 19 -16.57 4.88 4.62
C LEU A 19 -15.71 4.08 3.62
N VAL A 20 -15.08 4.68 2.60
CA VAL A 20 -14.43 3.86 1.55
C VAL A 20 -12.98 4.25 1.20
N LEU A 21 -12.25 4.98 2.01
CA LEU A 21 -10.78 5.04 1.89
C LEU A 21 -10.16 4.14 2.94
N THR A 22 -10.07 2.84 2.65
CA THR A 22 -9.50 1.83 3.56
C THR A 22 -7.96 1.92 3.67
N SER A 23 -7.32 2.79 2.89
CA SER A 23 -5.90 3.10 3.01
C SER A 23 -5.69 4.58 3.25
N CYS A 24 -5.19 4.95 4.43
CA CYS A 24 -4.85 6.34 4.74
C CYS A 24 -3.65 6.85 3.95
N TYR A 25 -2.80 5.96 3.42
CA TYR A 25 -1.59 6.30 2.67
C TYR A 25 -1.64 5.71 1.27
N ILE A 26 -1.38 6.55 0.26
CA ILE A 26 -1.39 6.20 -1.16
C ILE A 26 0.05 6.32 -1.68
N PRO A 27 0.62 5.26 -2.31
CA PRO A 27 1.95 5.35 -2.91
C PRO A 27 1.92 6.17 -4.19
N ASP A 28 2.97 6.95 -4.43
CA ASP A 28 3.16 7.69 -5.68
C ASP A 28 4.65 7.86 -5.99
N LYS A 29 5.03 7.90 -7.27
CA LYS A 29 6.42 8.05 -7.74
C LYS A 29 7.37 7.12 -7.02
N PHE A 30 7.03 5.84 -6.95
CA PHE A 30 7.72 4.88 -6.10
C PHE A 30 8.46 3.78 -6.87
N LYS A 31 9.44 3.20 -6.18
CA LYS A 31 10.04 1.90 -6.49
C LYS A 31 9.92 1.01 -5.28
N GLY A 32 9.29 -0.15 -5.45
CA GLY A 32 9.17 -1.17 -4.41
C GLY A 32 9.82 -2.47 -4.88
N GLU A 33 10.62 -3.10 -4.02
CA GLU A 33 11.20 -4.41 -4.28
C GLU A 33 10.96 -5.34 -3.09
N LEU A 34 10.26 -6.43 -3.33
CA LEU A 34 10.10 -7.54 -2.40
C LEU A 34 10.97 -8.70 -2.85
N ARG A 35 11.96 -9.08 -2.05
CA ARG A 35 12.70 -10.33 -2.21
C ARG A 35 12.09 -11.36 -1.28
N ILE A 36 11.74 -12.51 -1.80
CA ILE A 36 11.18 -13.60 -0.99
C ILE A 36 11.78 -14.93 -1.43
N SER A 37 12.35 -15.67 -0.47
CA SER A 37 12.92 -16.98 -0.74
C SER A 37 11.83 -18.07 -0.81
N ARG A 38 12.17 -19.20 -1.40
CA ARG A 38 11.33 -20.40 -1.38
C ARG A 38 10.97 -20.87 0.02
N TYR A 39 11.74 -20.50 1.03
CA TYR A 39 11.51 -20.87 2.43
C TYR A 39 10.67 -19.85 3.21
N GLY A 40 10.28 -18.72 2.56
CA GLY A 40 9.45 -17.69 3.15
C GLY A 40 10.21 -16.62 3.94
N ASP A 41 11.57 -16.56 3.86
CA ASP A 41 12.32 -15.37 4.30
C ASP A 41 12.11 -14.25 3.31
N TRP A 42 11.85 -13.04 3.79
CA TRP A 42 11.53 -11.92 2.91
C TRP A 42 12.19 -10.62 3.36
N ALA A 43 12.45 -9.76 2.39
CA ALA A 43 12.90 -8.38 2.58
C ALA A 43 12.17 -7.45 1.60
N LEU A 44 11.63 -6.35 2.12
CA LEU A 44 11.00 -5.29 1.34
C LEU A 44 11.82 -4.01 1.44
N ASN A 45 12.12 -3.45 0.27
CA ASN A 45 12.62 -2.09 0.11
C ASN A 45 11.57 -1.27 -0.64
N TYR A 46 11.28 -0.09 -0.15
CA TYR A 46 10.42 0.88 -0.81
C TYR A 46 11.08 2.25 -0.76
N GLU A 47 11.08 2.97 -1.86
CA GLU A 47 11.51 4.35 -1.96
C GLU A 47 10.52 5.10 -2.85
N GLY A 48 9.97 6.18 -2.36
CA GLY A 48 9.00 6.98 -3.08
C GLY A 48 8.12 7.83 -2.19
N ASP A 49 7.13 8.44 -2.79
CA ASP A 49 6.19 9.29 -2.09
C ASP A 49 5.05 8.45 -1.50
N VAL A 50 4.60 8.84 -0.32
CA VAL A 50 3.32 8.43 0.27
C VAL A 50 2.48 9.66 0.52
N ILE A 51 1.21 9.58 0.17
CA ILE A 51 0.25 10.67 0.30
C ILE A 51 -0.75 10.27 1.38
N TYR A 52 -0.87 11.10 2.42
CA TYR A 52 -1.89 10.93 3.44
C TYR A 52 -3.22 11.49 2.95
N ALA A 53 -4.09 10.64 2.44
CA ALA A 53 -5.34 11.04 1.79
C ALA A 53 -6.26 11.90 2.68
N PRO A 54 -6.44 11.65 4.00
CA PRO A 54 -7.31 12.47 4.83
C PRO A 54 -6.91 13.95 4.88
N ILE A 55 -5.61 14.28 4.89
CA ILE A 55 -5.20 15.69 4.95
C ILE A 55 -5.52 16.44 3.65
N LEU A 56 -5.53 15.74 2.51
CA LEU A 56 -5.93 16.36 1.23
C LEU A 56 -7.41 16.74 1.24
N HIS A 57 -8.25 15.90 1.85
CA HIS A 57 -9.65 16.23 2.07
C HIS A 57 -9.80 17.45 2.98
N ASP A 58 -9.05 17.51 4.10
CA ASP A 58 -9.04 18.66 5.00
C ASP A 58 -8.60 19.95 4.30
N TYR A 59 -7.64 19.87 3.35
CA TYR A 59 -7.26 21.02 2.51
C TYR A 59 -8.41 21.47 1.59
N ALA A 60 -9.09 20.51 0.95
CA ALA A 60 -10.21 20.82 0.05
C ALA A 60 -11.39 21.45 0.78
N GLU A 61 -11.61 21.08 2.05
CA GLU A 61 -12.65 21.65 2.91
C GLU A 61 -12.23 22.95 3.65
N GLY A 62 -11.00 23.44 3.42
CA GLY A 62 -10.50 24.65 4.09
C GLY A 62 -10.22 24.48 5.59
N LYS A 63 -10.14 23.23 6.08
CA LYS A 63 -9.82 22.94 7.49
C LYS A 63 -8.35 23.12 7.83
N ILE A 64 -7.49 23.11 6.81
CA ILE A 64 -6.07 23.38 6.95
C ILE A 64 -5.83 24.85 6.65
N THR A 65 -5.41 25.58 7.68
CA THR A 65 -5.05 27.00 7.60
C THR A 65 -3.53 27.16 7.80
N PRO A 66 -2.93 28.30 7.42
CA PRO A 66 -1.50 28.55 7.66
C PRO A 66 -1.08 28.35 9.12
N GLU A 67 -1.97 28.61 10.07
CA GLU A 67 -1.71 28.52 11.51
C GLU A 67 -1.63 27.07 12.00
N ASN A 68 -2.43 26.16 11.42
CA ASN A 68 -2.48 24.75 11.86
C ASN A 68 -1.75 23.76 10.92
N GLU A 69 -1.34 24.21 9.74
CA GLU A 69 -0.72 23.35 8.72
C GLU A 69 0.51 22.62 9.25
N THR A 70 1.39 23.34 9.92
CA THR A 70 2.65 22.78 10.46
C THR A 70 2.37 21.70 11.49
N GLU A 71 1.45 21.93 12.42
CA GLU A 71 1.05 20.98 13.44
C GLU A 71 0.47 19.69 12.82
N ARG A 72 -0.46 19.85 11.85
CA ARG A 72 -1.09 18.73 11.16
C ARG A 72 -0.06 17.85 10.45
N HIS A 73 0.89 18.45 9.74
CA HIS A 73 1.96 17.69 9.08
C HIS A 73 2.91 17.03 10.07
N ASN A 74 3.26 17.69 11.17
CA ASN A 74 4.10 17.13 12.22
C ASN A 74 3.45 15.92 12.88
N ASN A 75 2.13 15.90 13.02
CA ASN A 75 1.42 14.74 13.57
C ASN A 75 1.51 13.54 12.62
N ILE A 76 1.38 13.74 11.30
CA ILE A 76 1.57 12.68 10.30
C ILE A 76 3.02 12.19 10.29
N TYR A 77 3.98 13.13 10.32
CA TYR A 77 5.40 12.80 10.37
C TYR A 77 5.74 11.93 11.60
N LYS A 78 5.32 12.37 12.79
CA LYS A 78 5.52 11.62 14.04
C LYS A 78 4.88 10.24 13.98
N ASP A 79 3.75 10.11 13.30
CA ASP A 79 3.07 8.84 13.13
C ASP A 79 3.87 7.89 12.22
N LEU A 80 4.41 8.39 11.11
CA LEU A 80 5.21 7.58 10.18
C LEU A 80 6.55 7.13 10.79
N VAL A 81 7.29 8.00 11.48
CA VAL A 81 8.59 7.65 12.07
C VAL A 81 8.50 6.71 13.27
N ARG A 82 7.32 6.43 13.79
CA ARG A 82 7.11 5.38 14.81
C ARG A 82 7.38 3.98 14.27
N ASP A 83 7.28 3.77 12.97
CA ASP A 83 7.66 2.51 12.36
C ASP A 83 9.19 2.49 12.14
N ILE A 84 9.88 1.61 12.85
CA ILE A 84 11.34 1.43 12.79
C ILE A 84 11.84 1.05 11.38
N ALA A 85 10.95 0.58 10.52
CA ALA A 85 11.25 0.27 9.12
C ALA A 85 11.38 1.53 8.25
N VAL A 86 10.87 2.68 8.68
CA VAL A 86 11.10 3.99 8.04
C VAL A 86 12.53 4.43 8.31
N LYS A 87 13.34 4.52 7.26
CA LYS A 87 14.78 4.86 7.33
C LYS A 87 15.06 6.33 7.02
N ASP A 88 14.28 6.92 6.13
CA ASP A 88 14.31 8.34 5.81
C ASP A 88 12.89 8.83 5.55
N LEU A 89 12.59 10.07 5.94
CA LEU A 89 11.28 10.67 5.79
C LEU A 89 11.42 12.19 5.59
N LYS A 90 10.88 12.69 4.47
CA LYS A 90 10.90 14.14 4.14
C LYS A 90 9.52 14.58 3.69
N ARG A 91 9.04 15.71 4.19
CA ARG A 91 7.85 16.38 3.64
C ARG A 91 8.21 16.98 2.28
N VAL A 92 7.44 16.64 1.24
CA VAL A 92 7.66 17.13 -0.13
C VAL A 92 6.45 17.88 -0.71
N GLY A 93 5.37 18.01 0.06
CA GLY A 93 4.18 18.75 -0.36
C GLY A 93 3.03 18.65 0.62
N LYS A 94 1.86 19.14 0.21
CA LYS A 94 0.62 19.05 0.98
C LYS A 94 0.24 17.58 1.15
N GLY A 95 0.30 17.06 2.39
CA GLY A 95 0.02 15.66 2.71
C GLY A 95 0.94 14.63 2.05
N ARG A 96 2.02 15.07 1.39
CA ARG A 96 2.95 14.21 0.66
C ARG A 96 4.29 14.13 1.38
N PHE A 97 4.77 12.90 1.58
CA PHE A 97 6.03 12.59 2.22
C PHE A 97 6.83 11.65 1.33
N HIS A 98 8.07 11.98 1.06
CA HIS A 98 9.03 11.05 0.47
C HIS A 98 9.61 10.20 1.57
N LEU A 99 9.58 8.88 1.41
CA LEU A 99 10.12 7.96 2.41
C LEU A 99 10.94 6.85 1.79
N ARG A 100 11.95 6.41 2.56
CA ARG A 100 12.63 5.14 2.36
C ARG A 100 12.25 4.19 3.48
N TYR A 101 11.80 3.00 3.10
CA TYR A 101 11.29 1.97 3.99
C TYR A 101 12.00 0.65 3.74
N GLU A 102 12.51 0.03 4.81
CA GLU A 102 13.23 -1.23 4.73
C GLU A 102 12.75 -2.15 5.85
N ARG A 103 12.19 -3.28 5.49
CA ARG A 103 11.71 -4.27 6.45
C ARG A 103 12.03 -5.67 5.97
N MET A 104 12.42 -6.53 6.88
CA MET A 104 12.66 -7.94 6.61
C MET A 104 11.96 -8.80 7.66
N GLY A 105 11.76 -10.07 7.32
CA GLY A 105 11.17 -11.05 8.21
C GLY A 105 11.11 -12.44 7.59
N ARG A 106 10.47 -13.34 8.31
CA ARG A 106 10.14 -14.69 7.85
C ARG A 106 8.65 -14.93 8.07
N LEU A 107 7.99 -15.52 7.09
CA LEU A 107 6.60 -15.92 7.24
C LEU A 107 6.49 -17.17 8.10
N GLY A 108 5.61 -17.13 9.10
CA GLY A 108 5.20 -18.29 9.88
C GLY A 108 4.35 -19.27 9.05
N LYS A 109 3.87 -20.34 9.69
CA LYS A 109 3.03 -21.36 9.03
C LYS A 109 1.72 -20.76 8.51
N VAL A 110 1.05 -19.99 9.37
CA VAL A 110 -0.13 -19.20 9.01
C VAL A 110 0.11 -17.79 9.49
N GLN A 111 0.25 -16.86 8.56
CA GLN A 111 0.57 -15.47 8.89
C GLN A 111 0.07 -14.51 7.82
N LEU A 112 -0.45 -13.37 8.25
CA LEU A 112 -0.69 -12.21 7.40
C LEU A 112 0.23 -11.07 7.83
N THR A 113 1.09 -10.62 6.92
CA THR A 113 1.95 -9.46 7.11
C THR A 113 1.54 -8.36 6.13
N SER A 114 1.19 -7.19 6.65
CA SER A 114 0.93 -5.99 5.86
C SER A 114 2.12 -5.05 5.93
N LEU A 115 2.45 -4.44 4.80
CA LEU A 115 3.60 -3.55 4.67
C LEU A 115 3.12 -2.10 4.57
N LEU A 116 3.79 -1.26 5.27
CA LEU A 116 3.71 0.10 5.71
C LEU A 116 2.91 0.23 7.01
N ARG A 117 1.66 -0.14 7.11
CA ARG A 117 0.85 -0.16 8.34
C ARG A 117 -0.37 -1.07 8.21
N ARG A 118 -0.98 -1.39 9.36
CA ARG A 118 -2.21 -2.19 9.40
C ARG A 118 -3.33 -1.55 8.57
N ASP A 119 -3.36 -0.22 8.54
CA ASP A 119 -4.42 0.58 7.90
C ASP A 119 -4.02 1.09 6.51
N ALA A 120 -2.75 0.91 6.10
CA ALA A 120 -2.22 1.32 4.80
C ALA A 120 -1.55 0.12 4.12
N ARG A 121 -2.36 -0.81 3.65
CA ARG A 121 -1.86 -2.00 2.96
C ARG A 121 -1.36 -1.61 1.56
N LEU A 122 -0.07 -1.30 1.44
CA LEU A 122 0.54 -1.20 0.12
C LEU A 122 0.66 -2.58 -0.51
N ILE A 123 1.10 -3.55 0.28
CA ILE A 123 1.19 -4.96 -0.12
C ILE A 123 0.97 -5.86 1.09
N SER A 124 0.40 -7.01 0.88
CA SER A 124 0.24 -8.05 1.91
C SER A 124 0.92 -9.34 1.49
N LEU A 125 1.49 -10.03 2.47
CA LEU A 125 2.05 -11.38 2.35
C LEU A 125 1.25 -12.29 3.26
N LYS A 126 0.57 -13.27 2.68
CA LYS A 126 -0.22 -14.25 3.41
C LYS A 126 0.36 -15.63 3.19
N SER A 127 0.68 -16.35 4.27
CA SER A 127 1.00 -17.77 4.23
C SER A 127 -0.14 -18.60 4.77
N ASN A 128 -0.41 -19.73 4.12
CA ASN A 128 -1.46 -20.68 4.48
C ASN A 128 -0.85 -22.01 4.95
N GLU A 129 -1.67 -22.84 5.58
CA GLU A 129 -1.27 -24.15 6.11
C GLU A 129 -0.76 -25.11 5.03
N ASP A 130 -1.29 -25.01 3.82
CA ASP A 130 -0.92 -25.83 2.66
C ASP A 130 0.45 -25.45 2.03
N GLY A 131 1.16 -24.51 2.63
CA GLY A 131 2.43 -23.98 2.12
C GLY A 131 2.26 -22.90 1.05
N THR A 132 1.04 -22.54 0.66
CA THR A 132 0.82 -21.47 -0.30
C THR A 132 1.17 -20.11 0.31
N ILE A 133 1.94 -19.29 -0.41
CA ILE A 133 2.18 -17.88 -0.10
C ILE A 133 1.50 -17.04 -1.16
N ILE A 134 0.62 -16.14 -0.72
CA ILE A 134 -0.08 -15.17 -1.56
C ILE A 134 0.47 -13.78 -1.27
N ILE A 135 0.89 -13.09 -2.32
CA ILE A 135 1.35 -11.71 -2.29
C ILE A 135 0.37 -10.91 -3.12
N ASP A 136 -0.27 -9.92 -2.53
CA ASP A 136 -1.27 -9.09 -3.19
C ASP A 136 -1.25 -7.64 -2.69
N ALA A 137 -1.79 -6.74 -3.51
CA ALA A 137 -2.02 -5.35 -3.17
C ALA A 137 -3.50 -4.98 -3.38
N ASN A 138 -4.01 -4.02 -2.63
CA ASN A 138 -5.38 -3.56 -2.80
C ASN A 138 -5.52 -2.74 -4.09
N GLY A 139 -6.51 -3.06 -4.90
CA GLY A 139 -6.90 -2.25 -6.06
C GLY A 139 -7.67 -0.99 -5.66
N VAL A 140 -7.65 0.00 -6.54
CA VAL A 140 -8.42 1.24 -6.41
C VAL A 140 -9.71 1.12 -7.22
N LYS A 141 -10.84 1.55 -6.66
CA LYS A 141 -12.10 1.59 -7.39
C LYS A 141 -12.11 2.76 -8.39
N ALA A 142 -12.86 2.62 -9.48
CA ALA A 142 -12.93 3.67 -10.51
C ALA A 142 -13.40 5.04 -9.95
N SER A 143 -14.36 5.04 -9.02
CA SER A 143 -14.83 6.25 -8.35
C SER A 143 -13.75 6.94 -7.51
N ASP A 144 -12.87 6.16 -6.88
CA ASP A 144 -11.79 6.67 -6.06
C ASP A 144 -10.63 7.15 -6.93
N ALA A 145 -10.35 6.45 -8.05
CA ALA A 145 -9.35 6.85 -9.03
C ALA A 145 -9.65 8.23 -9.64
N GLN A 146 -10.91 8.52 -9.94
CA GLN A 146 -11.32 9.83 -10.43
C GLN A 146 -11.03 10.93 -9.38
N ARG A 147 -11.39 10.72 -8.11
CA ARG A 147 -11.09 11.66 -7.02
C ARG A 147 -9.59 11.84 -6.81
N MET A 148 -8.81 10.76 -6.93
CA MET A 148 -7.36 10.83 -6.86
C MET A 148 -6.79 11.71 -7.97
N ALA A 149 -7.29 11.59 -9.21
CA ALA A 149 -6.87 12.42 -10.32
C ALA A 149 -7.18 13.93 -10.08
N GLU A 150 -8.37 14.25 -9.56
CA GLU A 150 -8.77 15.63 -9.18
C GLU A 150 -7.84 16.22 -8.11
N LEU A 151 -7.27 15.38 -7.23
CA LEU A 151 -6.31 15.78 -6.19
C LEU A 151 -4.84 15.72 -6.68
N GLY A 152 -4.59 15.44 -7.97
CA GLY A 152 -3.24 15.33 -8.52
C GLY A 152 -2.45 14.11 -8.03
N ILE A 153 -3.14 13.02 -7.67
CA ILE A 153 -2.52 11.77 -7.23
C ILE A 153 -2.43 10.82 -8.43
N GLY A 154 -1.22 10.62 -8.93
CA GLY A 154 -0.96 9.75 -10.10
C GLY A 154 -0.85 8.28 -9.77
N MET A 155 -0.45 7.92 -8.55
CA MET A 155 -0.16 6.56 -8.13
C MET A 155 0.78 5.84 -9.11
N GLN A 156 1.85 6.51 -9.51
CA GLN A 156 2.83 5.98 -10.47
C GLN A 156 3.98 5.28 -9.76
N GLY A 157 4.49 4.21 -10.37
CA GLY A 157 5.66 3.55 -9.80
C GLY A 157 5.94 2.19 -10.44
N GLU A 158 6.91 1.51 -9.86
CA GLU A 158 7.27 0.16 -10.24
C GLU A 158 7.36 -0.72 -8.99
N PHE A 159 6.76 -1.89 -9.05
CA PHE A 159 6.90 -2.91 -8.02
C PHE A 159 7.55 -4.16 -8.61
N ARG A 160 8.49 -4.74 -7.85
CA ARG A 160 9.19 -5.96 -8.24
C ARG A 160 9.09 -7.02 -7.15
N ILE A 161 8.93 -8.27 -7.56
CA ILE A 161 9.09 -9.42 -6.68
C ILE A 161 10.20 -10.29 -7.25
N THR A 162 11.24 -10.53 -6.45
CA THR A 162 12.35 -11.44 -6.80
C THR A 162 12.25 -12.69 -5.94
N THR A 163 12.16 -13.87 -6.56
CA THR A 163 12.04 -15.14 -5.85
C THR A 163 12.70 -16.31 -6.60
N ASP A 164 13.16 -17.29 -5.82
CA ASP A 164 13.63 -18.60 -6.29
C ASP A 164 12.57 -19.71 -6.06
N ALA A 165 11.38 -19.33 -5.59
CA ALA A 165 10.29 -20.26 -5.34
C ALA A 165 9.54 -20.68 -6.63
N ASN A 166 8.78 -21.76 -6.53
CA ASN A 166 7.85 -22.17 -7.57
C ASN A 166 6.62 -21.25 -7.57
N VAL A 167 6.54 -20.32 -8.54
CA VAL A 167 5.41 -19.43 -8.74
C VAL A 167 4.36 -20.11 -9.60
N VAL A 168 3.16 -20.29 -9.05
CA VAL A 168 2.04 -21.00 -9.70
C VAL A 168 1.05 -20.02 -10.38
N LYS A 169 1.00 -18.74 -9.93
CA LYS A 169 0.14 -17.73 -10.53
C LYS A 169 0.72 -16.33 -10.34
N HIS A 170 0.62 -15.48 -11.34
CA HIS A 170 0.94 -14.06 -11.25
C HIS A 170 0.21 -13.27 -12.33
N ASN A 171 0.15 -11.93 -12.17
CA ASN A 171 -0.30 -10.96 -13.18
C ASN A 171 0.77 -9.91 -13.51
N ALA A 172 2.05 -10.24 -13.29
CA ALA A 172 3.16 -9.36 -13.63
C ALA A 172 3.15 -9.01 -15.13
N SER A 173 3.43 -7.76 -15.47
CA SER A 173 3.54 -7.28 -16.85
C SER A 173 4.81 -7.77 -17.54
N GLU A 174 5.83 -8.11 -16.76
CA GLU A 174 7.10 -8.62 -17.26
C GLU A 174 7.71 -9.61 -16.27
N VAL A 175 8.41 -10.64 -16.78
CA VAL A 175 9.19 -11.60 -15.98
C VAL A 175 10.58 -11.72 -16.59
N ARG A 176 11.62 -11.53 -15.77
CA ARG A 176 13.03 -11.65 -16.17
C ARG A 176 13.74 -12.74 -15.36
N PRO A 177 14.57 -13.59 -16.00
CA PRO A 177 15.47 -14.48 -15.27
C PRO A 177 16.60 -13.67 -14.62
N PHE A 178 17.02 -14.11 -13.43
CA PHE A 178 18.17 -13.56 -12.71
C PHE A 178 18.90 -14.68 -11.96
N GLY A 179 19.79 -15.41 -12.63
CA GLY A 179 20.41 -16.62 -12.10
C GLY A 179 19.35 -17.68 -11.76
N ASN A 180 19.33 -18.15 -10.52
CA ASN A 180 18.33 -19.09 -10.01
C ASN A 180 17.02 -18.41 -9.58
N TYR A 181 16.92 -17.11 -9.70
CA TYR A 181 15.75 -16.31 -9.35
C TYR A 181 14.97 -15.91 -10.59
N ARG A 182 13.73 -15.50 -10.37
CA ARG A 182 12.91 -14.76 -11.34
C ARG A 182 12.47 -13.45 -10.74
N VAL A 183 12.50 -12.39 -11.55
CA VAL A 183 12.05 -11.05 -11.21
C VAL A 183 10.73 -10.80 -11.90
N TYR A 184 9.66 -10.65 -11.14
CA TYR A 184 8.32 -10.30 -11.60
C TYR A 184 8.14 -8.81 -11.44
N ILE A 185 7.72 -8.11 -12.50
CA ILE A 185 7.69 -6.64 -12.57
C ILE A 185 6.28 -6.17 -12.88
N TRP A 186 5.80 -5.21 -12.11
CA TRP A 186 4.57 -4.46 -12.35
C TRP A 186 4.90 -2.98 -12.54
N LYS A 187 4.52 -2.44 -13.71
CA LYS A 187 4.55 -1.00 -13.98
C LYS A 187 3.19 -0.43 -13.63
N ILE A 188 3.15 0.44 -12.64
CA ILE A 188 1.93 1.12 -12.18
C ILE A 188 1.95 2.52 -12.80
N GLU A 189 1.05 2.77 -13.74
CA GLU A 189 1.00 4.04 -14.50
C GLU A 189 -0.08 4.99 -13.95
N ASN A 190 -1.09 4.42 -13.31
CA ASN A 190 -2.22 5.15 -12.75
C ASN A 190 -2.95 4.30 -11.68
N PRO A 191 -3.91 4.88 -10.94
CA PRO A 191 -4.65 4.17 -9.89
C PRO A 191 -5.44 2.93 -10.36
N LEU A 192 -5.77 2.82 -11.64
CA LEU A 192 -6.51 1.68 -12.23
C LEU A 192 -5.59 0.62 -12.83
N SER A 193 -4.28 0.82 -12.77
CA SER A 193 -3.32 -0.22 -13.19
C SER A 193 -3.54 -1.51 -12.41
N PRO A 194 -3.36 -2.70 -13.04
CA PRO A 194 -3.47 -3.97 -12.34
C PRO A 194 -2.56 -4.01 -11.12
N THR A 195 -3.13 -4.33 -9.95
CA THR A 195 -2.37 -4.45 -8.71
C THR A 195 -1.53 -5.72 -8.71
N PRO A 196 -0.32 -5.70 -8.13
CA PRO A 196 0.52 -6.87 -7.99
C PRO A 196 -0.22 -8.04 -7.34
N THR A 197 -0.19 -9.18 -7.99
CA THR A 197 -0.68 -10.46 -7.46
C THR A 197 0.28 -11.57 -7.85
N LEU A 198 0.76 -12.33 -6.86
CA LEU A 198 1.63 -13.48 -7.07
C LEU A 198 1.29 -14.56 -6.05
N VAL A 199 1.23 -15.81 -6.52
CA VAL A 199 1.03 -17.00 -5.68
C VAL A 199 2.20 -17.94 -5.91
N MET A 200 2.83 -18.35 -4.84
CA MET A 200 3.96 -19.29 -4.86
C MET A 200 3.77 -20.40 -3.81
N ILE A 201 4.48 -21.50 -4.01
CA ILE A 201 4.53 -22.62 -3.06
C ILE A 201 5.82 -22.50 -2.25
N ARG A 202 5.69 -22.61 -0.93
CA ARG A 202 6.83 -22.66 -0.02
C ARG A 202 7.42 -24.06 0.03
N ASP A 203 8.73 -24.14 -0.07
CA ASP A 203 9.46 -25.37 0.19
C ASP A 203 9.66 -25.56 1.70
N PRO A 204 9.69 -26.82 2.19
CA PRO A 204 10.15 -27.12 3.54
C PRO A 204 11.60 -26.64 3.71
N ASP A 205 11.88 -25.92 4.79
CA ASP A 205 13.26 -25.52 5.12
C ASP A 205 13.91 -26.66 5.94
N PRO A 206 14.92 -27.37 5.40
CA PRO A 206 15.53 -28.49 6.11
C PRO A 206 16.27 -28.08 7.38
N ASN A 207 16.69 -26.80 7.48
CA ASN A 207 17.46 -26.29 8.60
C ASN A 207 16.59 -25.58 9.66
N ARG A 208 15.33 -25.28 9.33
CA ARG A 208 14.41 -24.52 10.20
C ARG A 208 12.98 -24.99 9.98
N PRO A 209 12.58 -26.14 10.57
CA PRO A 209 11.19 -26.58 10.52
C PRO A 209 10.28 -25.51 11.13
N LEU A 210 9.05 -25.41 10.57
CA LEU A 210 8.03 -24.42 10.98
C LEU A 210 7.45 -24.75 12.35
#